data_c50f84758f07e8754aa4f7b936d38403
#
_entry.id   c50f84758f07e8754aa4f7b936d38403
#
_cell.length_a   1.000
_cell.length_b   1.000
_cell.length_c   1.000
_cell.angle_alpha   90.00
_cell.angle_beta   90.00
_cell.angle_gamma   90.00
#
_symmetry.space_group_name_H-M   'P 1'
#
loop_
_entity.id
_entity.type
_entity.pdbx_description
1 polymer ?
#
loop_
_entity_poly.entity_id
_entity_poly.type
_entity_poly.pdbx_seq_one_letter_code
_entity_poly.pdbx_strand_id
1 'polypeptide(L)'
;LGKSVGTIGVPVGGVGTSQIIDANITTAKIADSAVTSAKLASGLLPTNTPAFYATMSGNQNLSNNTATKLNFDTEVFDTDSKYDTSNFRFTPSTVGKYFVTFSMLLSSGASIGAVQVKLRKNGSDVLKTTQAHFYGNAQQSYMISGIINCASSSDYIEAFGEQDSGSTKPVIATVTSSFFQAYKLIGA
;
A
#
# COMPACT_ATOMS: atom_id res chain seq x y z
N LEU A 1 -10.33 49.30 50.73
CA LEU A 1 -9.44 49.64 49.61
C LEU A 1 -9.01 48.35 48.97
N GLY A 2 -9.76 47.91 47.92
CA GLY A 2 -9.41 46.72 47.10
C GLY A 2 -8.15 47.07 46.31
N LYS A 3 -7.08 46.32 46.55
CA LYS A 3 -5.95 46.29 45.62
C LYS A 3 -6.40 45.76 44.28
N SER A 4 -6.49 46.59 43.27
CA SER A 4 -6.53 46.16 41.89
C SER A 4 -5.26 45.37 41.59
N VAL A 5 -5.38 44.07 41.46
CA VAL A 5 -4.27 43.27 40.92
C VAL A 5 -4.20 43.62 39.41
N GLY A 6 -3.28 44.51 39.08
CA GLY A 6 -2.98 44.82 37.69
C GLY A 6 -2.71 43.52 36.93
N THR A 7 -3.27 43.38 35.77
CA THR A 7 -2.98 42.30 34.84
C THR A 7 -1.49 42.34 34.55
N ILE A 8 -0.70 41.50 35.20
CA ILE A 8 0.71 41.34 34.85
C ILE A 8 0.72 40.65 33.49
N GLY A 9 0.91 41.46 32.42
CA GLY A 9 1.12 40.94 31.10
C GLY A 9 2.34 40.00 31.13
N VAL A 10 2.15 38.76 30.70
CA VAL A 10 3.28 37.83 30.56
C VAL A 10 4.13 38.33 29.39
N PRO A 11 5.44 38.63 29.61
CA PRO A 11 6.31 39.04 28.50
C PRO A 11 6.33 38.01 27.39
N VAL A 12 6.58 38.45 26.15
CA VAL A 12 6.76 37.52 25.01
C VAL A 12 7.87 36.53 25.38
N GLY A 13 7.56 35.22 25.32
CA GLY A 13 8.48 34.16 25.77
C GLY A 13 8.50 33.91 27.27
N GLY A 14 7.67 34.61 28.09
CA GLY A 14 7.66 34.52 29.55
C GLY A 14 6.95 33.29 30.14
N VAL A 15 6.40 32.39 29.31
CA VAL A 15 5.82 31.13 29.78
C VAL A 15 6.71 29.98 29.31
N GLY A 16 7.48 29.43 30.22
CA GLY A 16 8.25 28.20 29.99
C GLY A 16 7.47 26.97 30.37
N THR A 17 8.03 25.79 30.09
CA THR A 17 7.39 24.49 30.39
C THR A 17 7.08 24.31 31.89
N SER A 18 7.89 24.89 32.78
CA SER A 18 7.68 24.84 34.25
C SER A 18 6.47 25.62 34.74
N GLN A 19 5.95 26.59 33.95
CA GLN A 19 4.74 27.35 34.27
C GLN A 19 3.46 26.70 33.75
N ILE A 20 3.58 25.69 32.87
CA ILE A 20 2.47 24.92 32.38
C ILE A 20 2.38 23.63 33.21
N ILE A 21 1.50 23.62 34.19
CA ILE A 21 1.25 22.44 35.01
C ILE A 21 0.46 21.42 34.19
N ASP A 22 0.76 20.13 34.38
CA ASP A 22 0.06 19.02 33.70
C ASP A 22 -1.46 19.16 33.81
N ALA A 23 -2.16 18.87 32.71
CA ALA A 23 -3.60 19.00 32.53
C ALA A 23 -4.17 20.43 32.53
N ASN A 24 -3.36 21.48 32.68
CA ASN A 24 -3.86 22.86 32.63
C ASN A 24 -4.22 23.34 31.24
N ILE A 25 -3.69 22.73 30.18
CA ILE A 25 -4.07 23.01 28.80
C ILE A 25 -5.16 22.04 28.39
N THR A 26 -6.40 22.47 28.49
CA THR A 26 -7.58 21.71 28.06
C THR A 26 -7.95 22.06 26.61
N THR A 27 -8.78 21.24 25.97
CA THR A 27 -9.28 21.50 24.62
C THR A 27 -9.98 22.85 24.48
N ALA A 28 -10.71 23.28 25.52
CA ALA A 28 -11.38 24.59 25.53
C ALA A 28 -10.42 25.78 25.55
N LYS A 29 -9.12 25.57 25.88
CA LYS A 29 -8.10 26.64 25.89
C LYS A 29 -7.30 26.70 24.57
N ILE A 30 -7.53 25.76 23.68
CA ILE A 30 -6.95 25.71 22.35
C ILE A 30 -8.04 26.10 21.37
N ALA A 31 -7.92 27.26 20.72
CA ALA A 31 -8.89 27.68 19.71
C ALA A 31 -8.91 26.66 18.56
N ASP A 32 -10.08 26.50 17.94
CA ASP A 32 -10.24 25.65 16.76
C ASP A 32 -9.20 26.03 15.69
N SER A 33 -8.57 25.01 15.10
CA SER A 33 -7.50 25.16 14.09
C SER A 33 -6.22 25.85 14.59
N ALA A 34 -6.06 26.11 15.89
CA ALA A 34 -4.84 26.72 16.42
C ALA A 34 -3.61 25.79 16.35
N VAL A 35 -3.82 24.47 16.39
CA VAL A 35 -2.76 23.46 16.21
C VAL A 35 -2.79 23.00 14.74
N THR A 36 -1.90 23.54 13.93
CA THR A 36 -1.73 23.14 12.53
C THR A 36 -0.69 22.02 12.40
N SER A 37 -0.65 21.34 11.28
CA SER A 37 0.37 20.29 11.00
C SER A 37 1.80 20.82 11.13
N ALA A 38 2.05 22.10 10.81
CA ALA A 38 3.36 22.73 10.96
C ALA A 38 3.80 22.93 12.42
N LYS A 39 2.87 22.82 13.39
CA LYS A 39 3.15 22.93 14.83
C LYS A 39 3.31 21.57 15.51
N LEU A 40 3.08 20.50 14.76
CA LEU A 40 3.29 19.14 15.24
C LEU A 40 4.70 18.66 14.85
N ALA A 41 5.31 17.87 15.73
CA ALA A 41 6.57 17.23 15.38
C ALA A 41 6.39 16.32 14.15
N SER A 42 7.44 16.22 13.33
CA SER A 42 7.45 15.32 12.17
C SER A 42 7.10 13.89 12.60
N GLY A 43 6.21 13.24 11.85
CA GLY A 43 5.78 11.86 12.15
C GLY A 43 4.63 11.71 13.15
N LEU A 44 4.12 12.80 13.74
CA LEU A 44 2.96 12.74 14.66
C LEU A 44 1.64 12.47 13.91
N LEU A 45 1.54 12.88 12.65
CA LEU A 45 0.38 12.55 11.82
C LEU A 45 0.61 11.19 11.16
N PRO A 46 -0.36 10.26 11.26
CA PRO A 46 -0.24 8.99 10.58
C PRO A 46 -0.18 9.20 9.05
N THR A 47 0.62 8.40 8.38
CA THR A 47 0.81 8.42 6.93
C THR A 47 0.44 7.09 6.33
N ASN A 48 0.08 7.06 5.03
CA ASN A 48 -0.19 5.82 4.29
C ASN A 48 1.10 5.09 3.86
N THR A 49 2.20 5.30 4.58
CA THR A 49 3.49 4.65 4.29
C THR A 49 3.74 3.46 5.23
N PRO A 50 4.49 2.44 4.78
CA PRO A 50 5.05 2.31 3.43
C PRO A 50 3.99 2.14 2.33
N ALA A 51 4.30 2.68 1.16
CA ALA A 51 3.50 2.56 -0.05
C ALA A 51 4.40 2.38 -1.27
N PHE A 52 3.98 1.55 -2.24
CA PHE A 52 4.72 1.35 -3.48
C PHE A 52 3.80 1.20 -4.69
N TYR A 53 4.36 1.44 -5.86
CA TYR A 53 3.77 1.11 -7.16
C TYR A 53 4.88 0.59 -8.08
N ALA A 54 4.67 -0.60 -8.65
CA ALA A 54 5.62 -1.25 -9.55
C ALA A 54 4.90 -1.78 -10.79
N THR A 55 5.63 -1.83 -11.90
CA THR A 55 5.19 -2.31 -13.21
C THR A 55 6.17 -3.34 -13.76
N MET A 56 5.91 -3.87 -14.95
CA MET A 56 6.77 -4.85 -15.63
C MET A 56 7.57 -4.15 -16.73
N SER A 57 8.87 -4.40 -16.82
CA SER A 57 9.73 -3.90 -17.91
C SER A 57 9.55 -4.68 -19.22
N GLY A 58 9.11 -5.94 -19.15
CA GLY A 58 8.95 -6.83 -20.28
C GLY A 58 7.85 -7.87 -20.07
N ASN A 59 7.36 -8.45 -21.19
CA ASN A 59 6.35 -9.49 -21.14
C ASN A 59 6.88 -10.73 -20.39
N GLN A 60 5.99 -11.37 -19.62
CA GLN A 60 6.29 -12.60 -18.89
C GLN A 60 5.36 -13.73 -19.31
N ASN A 61 5.91 -14.89 -19.59
CA ASN A 61 5.13 -16.06 -19.96
C ASN A 61 4.58 -16.80 -18.73
N LEU A 62 3.29 -17.13 -18.75
CA LEU A 62 2.64 -18.04 -17.81
C LEU A 62 2.50 -19.40 -18.44
N SER A 63 3.08 -20.42 -17.84
CA SER A 63 2.87 -21.82 -18.24
C SER A 63 1.47 -22.28 -17.89
N ASN A 64 0.96 -23.26 -18.66
CA ASN A 64 -0.35 -23.84 -18.41
C ASN A 64 -0.44 -24.49 -17.02
N ASN A 65 -1.53 -24.26 -16.31
CA ASN A 65 -1.82 -24.83 -14.97
C ASN A 65 -0.67 -24.63 -13.96
N THR A 66 0.06 -23.51 -14.05
CA THR A 66 1.20 -23.25 -13.18
C THR A 66 1.07 -21.85 -12.55
N ALA A 67 0.92 -21.83 -11.24
CA ALA A 67 0.94 -20.57 -10.49
C ALA A 67 2.33 -19.93 -10.58
N THR A 68 2.45 -18.83 -11.29
CA THR A 68 3.70 -18.14 -11.57
C THR A 68 3.72 -16.79 -10.88
N LYS A 69 4.79 -16.51 -10.14
CA LYS A 69 5.02 -15.18 -9.56
C LYS A 69 5.24 -14.16 -10.69
N LEU A 70 4.56 -13.02 -10.59
CA LEU A 70 4.66 -11.96 -11.57
C LEU A 70 5.85 -11.04 -11.28
N ASN A 71 6.64 -10.77 -12.33
CA ASN A 71 7.88 -10.02 -12.25
C ASN A 71 7.62 -8.52 -12.42
N PHE A 72 7.05 -7.88 -11.41
CA PHE A 72 6.93 -6.43 -11.38
C PHE A 72 8.29 -5.82 -11.01
N ASP A 73 9.18 -5.71 -11.97
CA ASP A 73 10.61 -5.38 -11.82
C ASP A 73 10.93 -3.89 -11.98
N THR A 74 9.94 -3.09 -12.34
CA THR A 74 10.10 -1.65 -12.56
C THR A 74 9.33 -0.87 -11.51
N GLU A 75 10.06 -0.30 -10.57
CA GLU A 75 9.51 0.56 -9.54
C GLU A 75 9.16 1.94 -10.11
N VAL A 76 7.93 2.41 -9.88
CA VAL A 76 7.50 3.77 -10.20
C VAL A 76 7.70 4.67 -8.98
N PHE A 77 7.32 4.20 -7.83
CA PHE A 77 7.69 4.78 -6.53
C PHE A 77 7.67 3.72 -5.43
N ASP A 78 8.47 3.95 -4.40
CA ASP A 78 8.47 3.24 -3.12
C ASP A 78 8.88 4.23 -2.02
N THR A 79 7.97 4.55 -1.11
CA THR A 79 8.17 5.62 -0.11
C THR A 79 9.23 5.27 0.93
N ASP A 80 9.40 3.99 1.24
CA ASP A 80 10.22 3.53 2.36
C ASP A 80 11.23 2.43 1.95
N SER A 81 11.45 2.23 0.64
CA SER A 81 12.31 1.19 0.07
C SER A 81 11.94 -0.21 0.59
N LYS A 82 10.65 -0.56 0.45
CA LYS A 82 10.08 -1.82 0.94
C LYS A 82 9.64 -2.77 -0.14
N TYR A 83 9.69 -2.35 -1.39
CA TYR A 83 9.47 -3.20 -2.54
C TYR A 83 10.82 -3.71 -3.08
N ASP A 84 10.93 -5.02 -3.26
CA ASP A 84 12.14 -5.67 -3.78
C ASP A 84 11.90 -6.06 -5.24
N THR A 85 12.46 -5.29 -6.16
CA THR A 85 12.37 -5.51 -7.62
C THR A 85 13.12 -6.75 -8.10
N SER A 86 14.03 -7.31 -7.31
CA SER A 86 14.77 -8.54 -7.63
C SER A 86 13.99 -9.79 -7.23
N ASN A 87 13.25 -9.71 -6.13
CA ASN A 87 12.40 -10.79 -5.63
C ASN A 87 10.91 -10.55 -5.90
N PHE A 88 10.53 -9.43 -6.53
CA PHE A 88 9.15 -9.07 -6.89
C PHE A 88 8.18 -9.19 -5.72
N ARG A 89 8.54 -8.62 -4.58
CA ARG A 89 7.76 -8.72 -3.35
C ARG A 89 7.79 -7.43 -2.54
N PHE A 90 6.71 -7.17 -1.83
CA PHE A 90 6.58 -6.07 -0.88
C PHE A 90 6.75 -6.59 0.54
N THR A 91 7.75 -6.08 1.26
CA THR A 91 8.02 -6.39 2.67
C THR A 91 7.92 -5.11 3.49
N PRO A 92 6.73 -4.75 3.99
CA PRO A 92 6.49 -3.41 4.54
C PRO A 92 7.32 -3.07 5.77
N SER A 93 7.80 -4.05 6.53
CA SER A 93 8.54 -3.92 7.80
C SER A 93 7.84 -3.09 8.90
N THR A 94 6.72 -2.49 8.62
CA THR A 94 5.83 -1.83 9.59
C THR A 94 4.57 -2.67 9.73
N VAL A 95 4.28 -3.13 10.95
CA VAL A 95 3.06 -3.92 11.20
C VAL A 95 1.81 -3.09 10.95
N GLY A 96 0.75 -3.75 10.50
CA GLY A 96 -0.52 -3.10 10.18
C GLY A 96 -1.27 -3.74 9.03
N LYS A 97 -2.36 -3.12 8.64
CA LYS A 97 -3.17 -3.54 7.50
C LYS A 97 -2.79 -2.73 6.26
N TYR A 98 -2.71 -3.43 5.14
CA TYR A 98 -2.33 -2.87 3.85
C TYR A 98 -3.44 -3.10 2.83
N PHE A 99 -3.84 -2.06 2.11
CA PHE A 99 -4.61 -2.24 0.90
C PHE A 99 -3.64 -2.61 -0.21
N VAL A 100 -3.90 -3.74 -0.85
CA VAL A 100 -3.02 -4.33 -1.86
C VAL A 100 -3.82 -4.59 -3.11
N THR A 101 -3.28 -4.22 -4.25
CA THR A 101 -3.89 -4.47 -5.57
C THR A 101 -2.82 -4.86 -6.55
N PHE A 102 -3.12 -5.86 -7.40
CA PHE A 102 -2.39 -6.02 -8.64
C PHE A 102 -3.33 -6.31 -9.80
N SER A 103 -2.86 -5.99 -10.99
CA SER A 103 -3.50 -6.31 -12.27
C SER A 103 -2.48 -6.91 -13.21
N MET A 104 -2.91 -7.85 -14.06
CA MET A 104 -2.13 -8.36 -15.18
C MET A 104 -2.98 -8.34 -16.45
N LEU A 105 -2.39 -7.88 -17.55
CA LEU A 105 -2.98 -7.96 -18.88
C LEU A 105 -2.50 -9.24 -19.55
N LEU A 106 -3.38 -10.22 -19.73
CA LEU A 106 -3.04 -11.48 -20.38
C LEU A 106 -3.43 -11.45 -21.86
N SER A 107 -2.48 -11.80 -22.72
CA SER A 107 -2.74 -12.00 -24.14
C SER A 107 -3.08 -13.46 -24.38
N SER A 108 -4.33 -13.75 -24.71
CA SER A 108 -4.84 -15.11 -24.58
C SER A 108 -4.97 -15.88 -25.89
N GLY A 109 -5.22 -15.22 -27.01
CA GLY A 109 -5.69 -15.99 -28.16
C GLY A 109 -6.97 -16.81 -27.82
N ALA A 110 -7.36 -17.74 -28.65
CA ALA A 110 -8.71 -18.33 -28.70
C ALA A 110 -9.07 -19.37 -27.60
N SER A 111 -8.21 -19.68 -26.64
CA SER A 111 -8.47 -20.82 -25.74
C SER A 111 -7.91 -20.63 -24.34
N ILE A 112 -8.65 -19.96 -23.48
CA ILE A 112 -8.42 -20.01 -22.03
C ILE A 112 -9.76 -20.33 -21.36
N GLY A 113 -9.81 -21.37 -20.52
CA GLY A 113 -10.98 -21.69 -19.71
C GLY A 113 -11.09 -20.78 -18.50
N ALA A 114 -10.03 -20.71 -17.70
CA ALA A 114 -9.99 -19.91 -16.49
C ALA A 114 -8.62 -19.26 -16.28
N VAL A 115 -8.66 -18.08 -15.66
CA VAL A 115 -7.47 -17.36 -15.17
C VAL A 115 -7.62 -17.14 -13.68
N GLN A 116 -6.58 -17.42 -12.94
CA GLN A 116 -6.51 -17.16 -11.51
C GLN A 116 -5.49 -16.06 -11.23
N VAL A 117 -5.88 -15.10 -10.41
CA VAL A 117 -5.00 -14.10 -9.83
C VAL A 117 -4.98 -14.29 -8.31
N LYS A 118 -3.79 -14.25 -7.74
CA LYS A 118 -3.55 -14.59 -6.33
C LYS A 118 -2.62 -13.58 -5.69
N LEU A 119 -2.97 -13.13 -4.48
CA LEU A 119 -2.03 -12.46 -3.58
C LEU A 119 -1.59 -13.48 -2.53
N ARG A 120 -0.29 -13.63 -2.40
CA ARG A 120 0.32 -14.49 -1.39
C ARG A 120 0.98 -13.68 -0.30
N LYS A 121 0.84 -14.15 0.93
CA LYS A 121 1.62 -13.68 2.07
C LYS A 121 2.47 -14.82 2.59
N ASN A 122 3.78 -14.60 2.68
CA ASN A 122 4.74 -15.62 3.15
C ASN A 122 4.59 -16.95 2.40
N GLY A 123 4.38 -16.87 1.07
CA GLY A 123 4.24 -18.05 0.19
C GLY A 123 2.86 -18.69 0.17
N SER A 124 1.91 -18.29 1.02
CA SER A 124 0.56 -18.85 1.09
C SER A 124 -0.48 -17.93 0.47
N ASP A 125 -1.45 -18.50 -0.26
CA ASP A 125 -2.55 -17.73 -0.85
C ASP A 125 -3.42 -17.10 0.26
N VAL A 126 -3.51 -15.76 0.28
CA VAL A 126 -4.36 -15.01 1.22
C VAL A 126 -5.56 -14.37 0.53
N LEU A 127 -5.43 -14.07 -0.76
CA LEU A 127 -6.53 -13.65 -1.63
C LEU A 127 -6.39 -14.36 -2.98
N LYS A 128 -7.49 -14.87 -3.49
CA LYS A 128 -7.55 -15.54 -4.79
C LYS A 128 -8.88 -15.30 -5.45
N THR A 129 -8.87 -15.05 -6.74
CA THR A 129 -10.07 -15.08 -7.57
C THR A 129 -9.81 -15.87 -8.85
N THR A 130 -10.85 -16.54 -9.34
CA THR A 130 -10.86 -17.26 -10.61
C THR A 130 -11.87 -16.58 -11.51
N GLN A 131 -11.44 -16.20 -12.70
CA GLN A 131 -12.27 -15.51 -13.68
C GLN A 131 -12.28 -16.31 -14.99
N ALA A 132 -13.46 -16.39 -15.60
CA ALA A 132 -13.55 -16.95 -16.95
C ALA A 132 -12.87 -16.00 -17.95
N HIS A 133 -12.25 -16.58 -18.96
CA HIS A 133 -11.73 -15.82 -20.09
C HIS A 133 -12.78 -15.78 -21.21
N PHE A 134 -13.03 -14.60 -21.78
CA PHE A 134 -13.90 -14.46 -22.91
C PHE A 134 -13.19 -14.87 -24.22
N TYR A 135 -13.84 -15.71 -25.01
CA TYR A 135 -13.31 -16.17 -26.31
C TYR A 135 -13.09 -15.01 -27.26
N GLY A 136 -11.92 -14.98 -27.90
CA GLY A 136 -11.52 -13.98 -28.89
C GLY A 136 -10.03 -13.69 -28.83
N ASN A 137 -9.49 -13.05 -29.86
CA ASN A 137 -8.07 -12.64 -29.88
C ASN A 137 -7.77 -11.41 -28.98
N ALA A 138 -8.61 -11.14 -28.00
CA ALA A 138 -8.48 -9.97 -27.17
C ALA A 138 -7.52 -10.19 -26.00
N GLN A 139 -6.82 -9.17 -25.64
CA GLN A 139 -6.14 -9.06 -24.35
C GLN A 139 -7.20 -8.78 -23.28
N GLN A 140 -7.04 -9.39 -22.11
CA GLN A 140 -7.95 -9.16 -20.98
C GLN A 140 -7.16 -8.90 -19.70
N SER A 141 -7.58 -7.87 -18.96
CA SER A 141 -7.00 -7.55 -17.64
C SER A 141 -7.69 -8.36 -16.56
N TYR A 142 -6.87 -8.90 -15.66
CA TYR A 142 -7.31 -9.62 -14.47
C TYR A 142 -6.75 -8.93 -13.25
N MET A 143 -7.63 -8.55 -12.34
CA MET A 143 -7.27 -7.76 -11.17
C MET A 143 -7.79 -8.41 -9.89
N ILE A 144 -7.03 -8.27 -8.82
CA ILE A 144 -7.45 -8.60 -7.46
C ILE A 144 -6.99 -7.49 -6.51
N SER A 145 -7.84 -7.17 -5.55
CA SER A 145 -7.53 -6.24 -4.48
C SER A 145 -8.11 -6.69 -3.16
N GLY A 146 -7.49 -6.28 -2.08
CA GLY A 146 -8.00 -6.54 -0.74
C GLY A 146 -7.10 -6.01 0.36
N ILE A 147 -7.53 -6.22 1.59
CA ILE A 147 -6.79 -5.82 2.78
C ILE A 147 -6.03 -7.02 3.32
N ILE A 148 -4.72 -6.88 3.46
CA ILE A 148 -3.84 -7.92 4.01
C ILE A 148 -3.24 -7.41 5.33
N ASN A 149 -3.37 -8.22 6.39
CA ASN A 149 -2.76 -7.92 7.68
C ASN A 149 -1.31 -8.43 7.71
N CYS A 150 -0.35 -7.51 7.82
CA CYS A 150 1.06 -7.81 8.10
C CYS A 150 1.30 -7.65 9.61
N ALA A 151 1.26 -8.76 10.33
CA ALA A 151 1.42 -8.80 11.79
C ALA A 151 2.88 -8.88 12.23
N SER A 152 3.80 -9.15 11.31
CA SER A 152 5.25 -9.20 11.53
C SER A 152 5.97 -8.25 10.56
N SER A 153 7.08 -7.69 11.00
CA SER A 153 7.97 -6.86 10.16
C SER A 153 8.68 -7.67 9.05
N SER A 154 8.63 -9.00 9.13
CA SER A 154 9.15 -9.93 8.11
C SER A 154 8.08 -10.44 7.15
N ASP A 155 6.81 -10.09 7.35
CA ASP A 155 5.74 -10.48 6.43
C ASP A 155 6.00 -9.86 5.05
N TYR A 156 5.83 -10.66 3.99
CA TYR A 156 5.94 -10.18 2.63
C TYR A 156 4.75 -10.60 1.78
N ILE A 157 4.45 -9.82 0.76
CA ILE A 157 3.32 -10.01 -0.15
C ILE A 157 3.86 -10.11 -1.58
N GLU A 158 3.31 -11.07 -2.34
CA GLU A 158 3.66 -11.37 -3.72
C GLU A 158 2.40 -11.53 -4.58
N ALA A 159 2.52 -11.22 -5.87
CA ALA A 159 1.46 -11.36 -6.85
C ALA A 159 1.72 -12.56 -7.77
N PHE A 160 0.70 -13.40 -7.98
CA PHE A 160 0.77 -14.61 -8.80
C PHE A 160 -0.36 -14.66 -9.82
N GLY A 161 -0.03 -15.10 -11.03
CA GLY A 161 -0.98 -15.44 -12.09
C GLY A 161 -0.94 -16.92 -12.45
N GLU A 162 -2.07 -17.45 -12.88
CA GLU A 162 -2.20 -18.84 -13.41
C GLU A 162 -3.26 -18.84 -14.51
N GLN A 163 -3.10 -19.71 -15.50
CA GLN A 163 -4.05 -19.90 -16.60
C GLN A 163 -4.09 -21.36 -17.04
N ASP A 164 -5.21 -21.80 -17.63
CA ASP A 164 -5.45 -23.19 -18.02
C ASP A 164 -5.72 -23.39 -19.54
N SER A 165 -5.08 -22.58 -20.39
CA SER A 165 -5.31 -22.58 -21.83
C SER A 165 -4.76 -23.79 -22.59
N GLY A 166 -4.05 -24.70 -21.93
CA GLY A 166 -3.33 -25.79 -22.59
C GLY A 166 -1.98 -25.37 -23.21
N SER A 167 -1.62 -24.09 -23.18
CA SER A 167 -0.37 -23.56 -23.76
C SER A 167 0.15 -22.39 -22.94
N THR A 168 1.40 -21.99 -23.18
CA THR A 168 1.99 -20.80 -22.56
C THR A 168 1.33 -19.52 -23.10
N LYS A 169 1.03 -18.57 -22.22
CA LYS A 169 0.45 -17.26 -22.55
C LYS A 169 1.23 -16.12 -21.94
N PRO A 170 1.49 -15.02 -22.69
CA PRO A 170 2.21 -13.88 -22.15
C PRO A 170 1.29 -12.95 -21.35
N VAL A 171 1.76 -12.53 -20.19
CA VAL A 171 1.35 -11.30 -19.53
C VAL A 171 2.05 -10.15 -20.24
N ILE A 172 1.31 -9.15 -20.65
CA ILE A 172 1.82 -8.03 -21.43
C ILE A 172 2.29 -6.93 -20.47
N ALA A 173 3.53 -6.50 -20.62
CA ALA A 173 4.10 -5.40 -19.87
C ALA A 173 3.52 -4.07 -20.39
N THR A 174 2.59 -3.52 -19.65
CA THR A 174 2.08 -2.17 -19.88
C THR A 174 1.87 -1.47 -18.54
N VAL A 175 2.30 -0.23 -18.46
CA VAL A 175 2.23 0.57 -17.22
C VAL A 175 0.79 0.85 -16.77
N THR A 176 -0.18 0.71 -17.67
CA THR A 176 -1.59 1.00 -17.39
C THR A 176 -2.41 -0.21 -16.98
N SER A 177 -1.95 -1.42 -17.30
CA SER A 177 -2.77 -2.64 -17.13
C SER A 177 -2.07 -3.77 -16.39
N SER A 178 -0.72 -3.73 -16.29
CA SER A 178 0.05 -4.72 -15.54
C SER A 178 0.87 -4.00 -14.47
N PHE A 179 0.36 -4.01 -13.25
CA PHE A 179 0.95 -3.29 -12.12
C PHE A 179 0.70 -4.02 -10.79
N PHE A 180 1.54 -3.71 -9.81
CA PHE A 180 1.40 -4.15 -8.42
C PHE A 180 1.64 -2.98 -7.49
N GLN A 181 0.74 -2.78 -6.52
CA GLN A 181 0.79 -1.67 -5.61
C GLN A 181 0.21 -2.01 -4.24
N ALA A 182 0.69 -1.31 -3.23
CA ALA A 182 0.09 -1.34 -1.90
C ALA A 182 0.35 -0.04 -1.14
N TYR A 183 -0.47 0.20 -0.13
CA TYR A 183 -0.24 1.24 0.86
C TYR A 183 -0.82 0.86 2.21
N LYS A 184 -0.23 1.39 3.28
CA LYS A 184 -0.68 1.16 4.64
C LYS A 184 -2.00 1.89 4.92
N LEU A 185 -2.93 1.23 5.60
CA LEU A 185 -4.15 1.88 6.11
C LEU A 185 -3.84 2.63 7.40
N ILE A 186 -4.29 3.87 7.49
CA ILE A 186 -4.17 4.70 8.69
C ILE A 186 -5.18 4.21 9.73
N GLY A 187 -4.73 4.04 10.97
CA GLY A 187 -5.60 3.69 12.10
C GLY A 187 -6.10 2.24 12.09
N ALA A 188 -5.47 1.35 11.32
CA ALA A 188 -5.88 -0.06 11.21
C ALA A 188 -4.76 -1.03 11.67
#